data_5000e128363dc3e3b28ae162c40ad200
#
_entry.id   5000e128363dc3e3b28ae162c40ad200
#
_cell.length_a   1.000
_cell.length_b   1.000
_cell.length_c   1.000
_cell.angle_alpha   90.00
_cell.angle_beta   90.00
_cell.angle_gamma   90.00
#
_symmetry.space_group_name_H-M   'P 1'
#
loop_
_entity.id
_entity.type
_entity.pdbx_description
1 polymer ?
#
loop_
_entity_poly.entity_id
_entity_poly.type
_entity_poly.pdbx_seq_one_letter_code
_entity_poly.pdbx_strand_id
1 'polypeptide(L)'
;MVDLRNAFSSKRIGIDLGTANTLVYLAGEGIVLNEPTVVAVTAEENRVVAVGKEAKEMLGRTPGNVIALRPLKDGVIADYSITESMLSYFIDKACGQARFFKPEVMVCIPSGVTQVERRAVLDATMSAGAKTAYLIDEPLAAAIGAKIPIAQAAGHMIVNIGGGSTESAVISLGGVVVHSSVRVAGNKIDEAIASYIKKKFNLLIGETTSELIKIELGNAVVSEKKADLLKMEIRGRDNITGLPRAIELTEDLISEAIKPVLMDIIQGTKQVLEQCPPELASDIVDKGIVMSGGTSLLKNLDKLMTLVTGVPCHVAEDALLCVVRGTGVAMENIELYKRSISKK
;
A
#
# COMPACT_ATOMS: atom_id res chain seq x y z
N MET A 1 -28.69 -25.17 -6.10
CA MET A 1 -29.56 -24.60 -5.05
C MET A 1 -28.82 -23.39 -4.49
N VAL A 2 -29.27 -22.18 -4.79
CA VAL A 2 -28.71 -20.94 -4.20
C VAL A 2 -29.08 -20.98 -2.74
N ASP A 3 -28.09 -20.95 -1.85
CA ASP A 3 -28.30 -20.99 -0.40
C ASP A 3 -28.97 -19.67 0.04
N LEU A 4 -30.28 -19.72 0.20
CA LEU A 4 -31.13 -18.59 0.62
C LEU A 4 -30.69 -17.98 1.97
N ARG A 5 -29.88 -18.68 2.77
CA ARG A 5 -29.34 -18.15 4.03
C ARG A 5 -28.34 -17.02 3.82
N ASN A 6 -27.59 -17.03 2.69
CA ASN A 6 -26.64 -15.95 2.35
C ASN A 6 -27.35 -14.68 1.85
N ALA A 7 -28.56 -14.76 1.32
CA ALA A 7 -29.31 -13.60 0.84
C ALA A 7 -29.84 -12.70 1.98
N PHE A 8 -29.92 -13.21 3.21
CA PHE A 8 -30.45 -12.52 4.40
C PHE A 8 -29.40 -12.21 5.47
N SER A 9 -28.10 -12.45 5.21
CA SER A 9 -27.04 -12.10 6.14
C SER A 9 -26.35 -10.81 5.73
N SER A 10 -25.87 -10.04 6.72
CA SER A 10 -25.00 -8.88 6.48
C SER A 10 -23.72 -9.35 5.81
N LYS A 11 -23.37 -8.78 4.64
CA LYS A 11 -22.10 -9.08 3.97
C LYS A 11 -20.93 -8.65 4.84
N ARG A 12 -19.82 -9.38 4.75
CA ARG A 12 -18.56 -9.07 5.45
C ARG A 12 -17.50 -8.74 4.43
N ILE A 13 -16.89 -7.56 4.55
CA ILE A 13 -15.85 -7.07 3.65
C ILE A 13 -14.60 -6.67 4.40
N GLY A 14 -13.45 -7.01 3.82
CA GLY A 14 -12.15 -6.49 4.21
C GLY A 14 -11.69 -5.47 3.19
N ILE A 15 -11.22 -4.32 3.64
CA ILE A 15 -10.70 -3.24 2.77
C ILE A 15 -9.25 -2.98 3.13
N ASP A 16 -8.37 -3.12 2.16
CA ASP A 16 -7.04 -2.56 2.19
C ASP A 16 -7.13 -1.14 1.61
N LEU A 17 -7.14 -0.15 2.52
CA LEU A 17 -7.27 1.26 2.17
C LEU A 17 -5.88 1.87 1.94
N GLY A 18 -5.20 1.40 0.89
CA GLY A 18 -3.84 1.83 0.58
C GLY A 18 -3.76 3.19 -0.11
N THR A 19 -2.63 3.89 0.06
CA THR A 19 -2.38 5.21 -0.56
C THR A 19 -2.32 5.14 -2.09
N ALA A 20 -1.81 4.05 -2.67
CA ALA A 20 -1.71 3.87 -4.12
C ALA A 20 -2.93 3.16 -4.71
N ASN A 21 -3.36 2.07 -4.10
CA ASN A 21 -4.48 1.25 -4.52
C ASN A 21 -5.34 0.89 -3.32
N THR A 22 -6.65 0.80 -3.54
CA THR A 22 -7.62 0.25 -2.59
C THR A 22 -8.07 -1.11 -3.11
N LEU A 23 -7.94 -2.13 -2.27
CA LEU A 23 -8.37 -3.49 -2.58
C LEU A 23 -9.50 -3.91 -1.64
N VAL A 24 -10.45 -4.68 -2.16
CA VAL A 24 -11.61 -5.15 -1.38
C VAL A 24 -11.76 -6.66 -1.49
N TYR A 25 -11.84 -7.29 -0.32
CA TYR A 25 -12.14 -8.69 -0.15
C TYR A 25 -13.59 -8.85 0.30
N LEU A 26 -14.34 -9.74 -0.33
CA LEU A 26 -15.69 -10.11 0.06
C LEU A 26 -15.68 -11.54 0.61
N ALA A 27 -16.18 -11.72 1.83
CA ALA A 27 -16.22 -13.03 2.48
C ALA A 27 -16.97 -14.06 1.63
N GLY A 28 -16.33 -15.20 1.39
CA GLY A 28 -16.85 -16.27 0.52
C GLY A 28 -16.62 -16.07 -0.99
N GLU A 29 -16.24 -14.90 -1.44
CA GLU A 29 -15.97 -14.62 -2.87
C GLU A 29 -14.47 -14.28 -3.14
N GLY A 30 -13.70 -13.89 -2.10
CA GLY A 30 -12.30 -13.52 -2.22
C GLY A 30 -12.11 -12.05 -2.58
N ILE A 31 -11.02 -11.72 -3.29
CA ILE A 31 -10.70 -10.34 -3.68
C ILE A 31 -11.55 -9.97 -4.90
N VAL A 32 -12.46 -9.02 -4.72
CA VAL A 32 -13.43 -8.60 -5.74
C VAL A 32 -13.10 -7.28 -6.40
N LEU A 33 -12.27 -6.42 -5.77
CA LEU A 33 -11.86 -5.13 -6.32
C LEU A 33 -10.36 -4.89 -6.10
N ASN A 34 -9.73 -4.28 -7.09
CA ASN A 34 -8.38 -3.72 -7.04
C ASN A 34 -8.38 -2.46 -7.91
N GLU A 35 -8.46 -1.31 -7.27
CA GLU A 35 -8.62 -0.01 -7.93
C GLU A 35 -7.58 0.99 -7.40
N PRO A 36 -7.07 1.89 -8.26
CA PRO A 36 -6.26 3.02 -7.79
C PRO A 36 -7.00 3.87 -6.76
N THR A 37 -6.32 4.31 -5.73
CA THR A 37 -6.85 5.26 -4.73
C THR A 37 -6.76 6.68 -5.27
N VAL A 38 -7.57 6.95 -6.28
CA VAL A 38 -7.68 8.25 -6.97
C VAL A 38 -9.15 8.61 -7.12
N VAL A 39 -9.47 9.89 -6.91
CA VAL A 39 -10.82 10.43 -7.10
C VAL A 39 -10.72 11.70 -7.95
N ALA A 40 -11.61 11.83 -8.93
CA ALA A 40 -11.79 13.08 -9.67
C ALA A 40 -13.03 13.79 -9.14
N VAL A 41 -12.90 15.09 -8.86
CA VAL A 41 -13.96 15.94 -8.33
C VAL A 41 -14.11 17.20 -9.15
N THR A 42 -15.31 17.83 -9.13
CA THR A 42 -15.50 19.18 -9.66
C THR A 42 -14.77 20.19 -8.78
N ALA A 43 -14.11 21.19 -9.39
CA ALA A 43 -13.29 22.17 -8.66
C ALA A 43 -14.14 23.08 -7.73
N GLU A 44 -15.38 23.37 -8.08
CA GLU A 44 -16.24 24.28 -7.33
C GLU A 44 -16.97 23.60 -6.17
N GLU A 45 -17.55 22.40 -6.42
CA GLU A 45 -18.48 21.76 -5.47
C GLU A 45 -17.86 20.53 -4.77
N ASN A 46 -16.62 20.14 -5.12
CA ASN A 46 -15.99 18.86 -4.68
C ASN A 46 -16.86 17.62 -4.95
N ARG A 47 -17.76 17.69 -5.95
CA ARG A 47 -18.61 16.56 -6.31
C ARG A 47 -17.78 15.50 -7.04
N VAL A 48 -17.85 14.26 -6.59
CA VAL A 48 -17.17 13.13 -7.21
C VAL A 48 -17.69 12.89 -8.63
N VAL A 49 -16.77 12.84 -9.60
CA VAL A 49 -17.03 12.60 -11.03
C VAL A 49 -16.57 11.21 -11.44
N ALA A 50 -15.42 10.77 -10.90
CA ALA A 50 -14.86 9.44 -11.16
C ALA A 50 -14.06 8.94 -9.96
N VAL A 51 -13.95 7.61 -9.84
CA VAL A 51 -13.17 6.93 -8.79
C VAL A 51 -12.37 5.79 -9.43
N GLY A 52 -11.19 5.52 -8.89
CA GLY A 52 -10.40 4.37 -9.30
C GLY A 52 -9.69 4.57 -10.64
N LYS A 53 -9.82 3.59 -11.52
CA LYS A 53 -9.13 3.56 -12.83
C LYS A 53 -9.45 4.78 -13.69
N GLU A 54 -10.72 5.14 -13.80
CA GLU A 54 -11.16 6.31 -14.57
C GLU A 54 -10.53 7.61 -14.04
N ALA A 55 -10.52 7.78 -12.71
CA ALA A 55 -9.90 8.95 -12.09
C ALA A 55 -8.36 8.95 -12.26
N LYS A 56 -7.70 7.77 -12.23
CA LYS A 56 -6.25 7.67 -12.48
C LYS A 56 -5.87 8.13 -13.89
N GLU A 57 -6.68 7.84 -14.89
CA GLU A 57 -6.45 8.30 -16.27
C GLU A 57 -6.54 9.83 -16.41
N MET A 58 -7.26 10.48 -15.51
CA MET A 58 -7.42 11.94 -15.46
C MET A 58 -6.26 12.66 -14.76
N LEU A 59 -5.38 11.98 -14.02
CA LEU A 59 -4.25 12.60 -13.32
C LEU A 59 -3.35 13.39 -14.28
N GLY A 60 -3.20 14.69 -14.01
CA GLY A 60 -2.40 15.61 -14.83
C GLY A 60 -2.95 15.90 -16.23
N ARG A 61 -4.21 15.52 -16.52
CA ARG A 61 -4.87 15.68 -17.82
C ARG A 61 -6.24 16.35 -17.76
N THR A 62 -6.66 16.80 -16.58
CA THR A 62 -7.98 17.41 -16.38
C THR A 62 -8.05 18.84 -16.87
N PRO A 63 -9.20 19.28 -17.44
CA PRO A 63 -9.49 20.69 -17.63
C PRO A 63 -9.66 21.38 -16.27
N GLY A 64 -9.57 22.72 -16.23
CA GLY A 64 -9.53 23.49 -14.98
C GLY A 64 -10.74 23.37 -14.05
N ASN A 65 -11.87 22.83 -14.52
CA ASN A 65 -13.09 22.60 -13.75
C ASN A 65 -13.16 21.21 -13.08
N VAL A 66 -12.17 20.32 -13.31
CA VAL A 66 -12.06 18.98 -12.70
C VAL A 66 -10.68 18.82 -12.10
N ILE A 67 -10.59 18.27 -10.91
CA ILE A 67 -9.34 17.97 -10.20
C ILE A 67 -9.30 16.48 -9.89
N ALA A 68 -8.28 15.78 -10.40
CA ALA A 68 -7.99 14.41 -9.99
C ALA A 68 -6.93 14.43 -8.88
N LEU A 69 -7.22 13.75 -7.75
CA LEU A 69 -6.38 13.77 -6.56
C LEU A 69 -6.39 12.42 -5.81
N ARG A 70 -5.43 12.26 -4.91
CA ARG A 70 -5.36 11.13 -3.98
C ARG A 70 -5.90 11.57 -2.61
N PRO A 71 -7.01 10.97 -2.12
CA PRO A 71 -7.61 11.33 -0.84
C PRO A 71 -6.81 10.80 0.36
N LEU A 72 -5.87 9.89 0.13
CA LEU A 72 -4.94 9.35 1.12
C LEU A 72 -3.51 9.81 0.82
N LYS A 73 -2.77 10.16 1.86
CA LYS A 73 -1.36 10.52 1.77
C LYS A 73 -0.58 9.87 2.90
N ASP A 74 0.56 9.26 2.56
CA ASP A 74 1.49 8.67 3.54
C ASP A 74 0.79 7.69 4.53
N GLY A 75 -0.17 6.90 4.03
CA GLY A 75 -0.92 5.91 4.79
C GLY A 75 -2.13 6.44 5.59
N VAL A 76 -2.43 7.76 5.53
CA VAL A 76 -3.52 8.36 6.32
C VAL A 76 -4.48 9.17 5.45
N ILE A 77 -5.68 9.46 6.00
CA ILE A 77 -6.70 10.28 5.34
C ILE A 77 -6.19 11.72 5.26
N ALA A 78 -6.05 12.23 4.03
CA ALA A 78 -5.71 13.62 3.74
C ALA A 78 -6.97 14.49 3.51
N ASP A 79 -8.01 13.89 2.90
CA ASP A 79 -9.32 14.51 2.73
C ASP A 79 -10.42 13.55 3.20
N TYR A 80 -11.11 13.93 4.28
CA TYR A 80 -12.13 13.09 4.90
C TYR A 80 -13.35 12.89 3.99
N SER A 81 -13.88 13.96 3.43
CA SER A 81 -15.13 13.93 2.64
C SER A 81 -14.96 13.13 1.36
N ILE A 82 -13.81 13.29 0.68
CA ILE A 82 -13.50 12.55 -0.54
C ILE A 82 -13.21 11.08 -0.20
N THR A 83 -12.55 10.78 0.93
CA THR A 83 -12.32 9.40 1.39
C THR A 83 -13.63 8.68 1.72
N GLU A 84 -14.56 9.35 2.41
CA GLU A 84 -15.89 8.81 2.70
C GLU A 84 -16.64 8.46 1.41
N SER A 85 -16.66 9.37 0.44
CA SER A 85 -17.30 9.15 -0.87
C SER A 85 -16.66 7.99 -1.63
N MET A 86 -15.34 7.88 -1.60
CA MET A 86 -14.59 6.78 -2.21
C MET A 86 -14.89 5.44 -1.52
N LEU A 87 -14.92 5.39 -0.20
CA LEU A 87 -15.29 4.20 0.56
C LEU A 87 -16.72 3.76 0.24
N SER A 88 -17.67 4.71 0.17
CA SER A 88 -19.06 4.43 -0.21
C SER A 88 -19.13 3.78 -1.60
N TYR A 89 -18.39 4.34 -2.57
CA TYR A 89 -18.30 3.77 -3.91
C TYR A 89 -17.77 2.33 -3.91
N PHE A 90 -16.69 2.02 -3.17
CA PHE A 90 -16.13 0.68 -3.11
C PHE A 90 -17.04 -0.31 -2.38
N ILE A 91 -17.69 0.12 -1.30
CA ILE A 91 -18.67 -0.69 -0.57
C ILE A 91 -19.88 -1.02 -1.47
N ASP A 92 -20.40 -0.03 -2.21
CA ASP A 92 -21.51 -0.24 -3.14
C ASP A 92 -21.13 -1.14 -4.30
N LYS A 93 -19.92 -0.99 -4.84
CA LYS A 93 -19.42 -1.81 -5.94
C LYS A 93 -19.19 -3.26 -5.52
N ALA A 94 -18.71 -3.50 -4.30
CA ALA A 94 -18.48 -4.84 -3.75
C ALA A 94 -19.76 -5.54 -3.30
N CYS A 95 -20.69 -4.81 -2.69
CA CYS A 95 -21.90 -5.39 -2.09
C CYS A 95 -23.13 -5.34 -3.01
N GLY A 96 -23.10 -4.54 -4.08
CA GLY A 96 -24.25 -4.20 -4.91
C GLY A 96 -25.03 -3.00 -4.33
N GLN A 97 -25.59 -2.16 -5.21
CA GLN A 97 -26.29 -0.94 -4.79
C GLN A 97 -27.64 -1.22 -4.09
N ALA A 98 -28.33 -2.31 -4.46
CA ALA A 98 -29.63 -2.69 -3.89
C ALA A 98 -29.51 -3.59 -2.65
N ARG A 99 -28.65 -3.21 -1.70
CA ARG A 99 -28.46 -4.00 -0.47
C ARG A 99 -29.52 -3.66 0.58
N PHE A 100 -30.22 -4.69 1.05
CA PHE A 100 -31.19 -4.55 2.15
C PHE A 100 -30.51 -4.41 3.53
N PHE A 101 -29.30 -4.96 3.66
CA PHE A 101 -28.54 -4.94 4.92
C PHE A 101 -27.19 -4.27 4.71
N LYS A 102 -26.84 -3.39 5.64
CA LYS A 102 -25.53 -2.75 5.69
C LYS A 102 -24.45 -3.81 5.99
N PRO A 103 -23.27 -3.77 5.32
CA PRO A 103 -22.19 -4.73 5.56
C PRO A 103 -21.44 -4.45 6.85
N GLU A 104 -20.80 -5.48 7.39
CA GLU A 104 -19.72 -5.33 8.37
C GLU A 104 -18.39 -5.14 7.60
N VAL A 105 -17.61 -4.14 7.98
CA VAL A 105 -16.42 -3.72 7.24
C VAL A 105 -15.21 -3.73 8.14
N MET A 106 -14.14 -4.42 7.73
CA MET A 106 -12.83 -4.33 8.36
C MET A 106 -11.88 -3.55 7.46
N VAL A 107 -11.21 -2.54 8.01
CA VAL A 107 -10.21 -1.73 7.28
C VAL A 107 -8.85 -1.93 7.91
N CYS A 108 -7.81 -2.15 7.09
CA CYS A 108 -6.44 -2.14 7.60
C CYS A 108 -5.94 -0.70 7.75
N ILE A 109 -5.08 -0.48 8.73
CA ILE A 109 -4.46 0.81 9.02
C ILE A 109 -2.98 0.61 9.37
N PRO A 110 -2.10 1.59 9.06
CA PRO A 110 -0.72 1.56 9.50
C PRO A 110 -0.61 1.48 11.03
N SER A 111 0.39 0.78 11.55
CA SER A 111 0.58 0.63 13.01
C SER A 111 0.93 1.94 13.71
N GLY A 112 1.57 2.88 12.99
CA GLY A 112 2.00 4.18 13.52
C GLY A 112 0.94 5.27 13.53
N VAL A 113 -0.34 4.96 13.23
CA VAL A 113 -1.41 5.98 13.21
C VAL A 113 -1.80 6.44 14.62
N THR A 114 -2.10 7.73 14.74
CA THR A 114 -2.61 8.32 15.98
C THR A 114 -4.05 7.87 16.27
N GLN A 115 -4.51 8.05 17.51
CA GLN A 115 -5.90 7.76 17.89
C GLN A 115 -6.91 8.59 17.09
N VAL A 116 -6.54 9.82 16.68
CA VAL A 116 -7.39 10.69 15.84
C VAL A 116 -7.51 10.13 14.43
N GLU A 117 -6.39 9.73 13.82
CA GLU A 117 -6.38 9.10 12.48
C GLU A 117 -7.15 7.76 12.49
N ARG A 118 -6.95 6.93 13.53
CA ARG A 118 -7.70 5.68 13.75
C ARG A 118 -9.21 5.92 13.79
N ARG A 119 -9.62 6.93 14.57
CA ARG A 119 -11.04 7.31 14.69
C ARG A 119 -11.60 7.84 13.36
N ALA A 120 -10.81 8.64 12.64
CA ALA A 120 -11.24 9.17 11.34
C ALA A 120 -11.55 8.05 10.33
N VAL A 121 -10.76 6.96 10.30
CA VAL A 121 -11.02 5.81 9.42
C VAL A 121 -12.30 5.07 9.86
N LEU A 122 -12.51 4.86 11.17
CA LEU A 122 -13.75 4.26 11.68
C LEU A 122 -14.97 5.10 11.31
N ASP A 123 -14.92 6.42 11.55
CA ASP A 123 -16.02 7.34 11.28
C ASP A 123 -16.32 7.40 9.78
N ALA A 124 -15.30 7.53 8.91
CA ALA A 124 -15.48 7.52 7.46
C ALA A 124 -16.11 6.21 6.97
N THR A 125 -15.68 5.06 7.52
CA THR A 125 -16.22 3.74 7.16
C THR A 125 -17.69 3.60 7.57
N MET A 126 -18.06 4.07 8.77
CA MET A 126 -19.45 4.07 9.24
C MET A 126 -20.33 5.01 8.39
N SER A 127 -19.84 6.22 8.09
CA SER A 127 -20.53 7.20 7.22
C SER A 127 -20.71 6.68 5.80
N ALA A 128 -19.72 5.95 5.27
CA ALA A 128 -19.77 5.29 3.96
C ALA A 128 -20.81 4.14 3.88
N GLY A 129 -21.51 3.84 4.98
CA GLY A 129 -22.64 2.91 5.00
C GLY A 129 -22.36 1.54 5.60
N ALA A 130 -21.27 1.36 6.36
CA ALA A 130 -21.07 0.15 7.16
C ALA A 130 -22.09 0.02 8.29
N LYS A 131 -22.43 -1.21 8.68
CA LYS A 131 -23.19 -1.52 9.89
C LYS A 131 -22.31 -1.47 11.13
N THR A 132 -21.11 -1.98 10.98
CA THR A 132 -20.06 -2.04 12.00
C THR A 132 -18.74 -1.89 11.29
N ALA A 133 -17.85 -1.08 11.86
CA ALA A 133 -16.48 -0.91 11.36
C ALA A 133 -15.47 -1.53 12.32
N TYR A 134 -14.51 -2.27 11.77
CA TYR A 134 -13.40 -2.87 12.49
C TYR A 134 -12.09 -2.35 11.90
N LEU A 135 -11.05 -2.25 12.72
CA LEU A 135 -9.70 -1.94 12.27
C LEU A 135 -8.76 -3.07 12.66
N ILE A 136 -7.82 -3.35 11.75
CA ILE A 136 -6.70 -4.27 11.96
C ILE A 136 -5.40 -3.56 11.56
N ASP A 137 -4.31 -3.80 12.28
CA ASP A 137 -3.01 -3.24 11.93
C ASP A 137 -2.47 -3.90 10.66
N GLU A 138 -1.98 -3.07 9.72
CA GLU A 138 -1.52 -3.46 8.39
C GLU A 138 -0.46 -4.57 8.40
N PRO A 139 0.61 -4.52 9.23
CA PRO A 139 1.60 -5.59 9.25
C PRO A 139 1.03 -6.91 9.77
N LEU A 140 0.04 -6.90 10.70
CA LEU A 140 -0.63 -8.12 11.14
C LEU A 140 -1.48 -8.70 10.01
N ALA A 141 -2.26 -7.87 9.32
CA ALA A 141 -3.01 -8.28 8.15
C ALA A 141 -2.09 -8.85 7.06
N ALA A 142 -0.96 -8.17 6.77
CA ALA A 142 0.03 -8.64 5.81
C ALA A 142 0.58 -10.03 6.17
N ALA A 143 0.90 -10.27 7.45
CA ALA A 143 1.41 -11.55 7.93
C ALA A 143 0.38 -12.69 7.82
N ILE A 144 -0.89 -12.41 8.15
CA ILE A 144 -2.00 -13.36 7.96
C ILE A 144 -2.13 -13.71 6.48
N GLY A 145 -2.14 -12.71 5.60
CA GLY A 145 -2.29 -12.89 4.16
C GLY A 145 -1.09 -13.56 3.49
N ALA A 146 0.12 -13.36 4.02
CA ALA A 146 1.32 -14.09 3.63
C ALA A 146 1.39 -15.52 4.19
N LYS A 147 0.37 -15.94 4.94
CA LYS A 147 0.27 -17.28 5.57
C LYS A 147 1.39 -17.60 6.56
N ILE A 148 1.95 -16.56 7.21
CA ILE A 148 2.94 -16.73 8.27
C ILE A 148 2.28 -17.39 9.47
N PRO A 149 2.89 -18.41 10.12
CA PRO A 149 2.29 -19.13 11.25
C PRO A 149 2.38 -18.32 12.56
N ILE A 150 1.77 -17.12 12.57
CA ILE A 150 1.86 -16.11 13.63
C ILE A 150 1.35 -16.57 15.00
N ALA A 151 0.53 -17.63 15.08
CA ALA A 151 -0.01 -18.15 16.34
C ALA A 151 1.04 -18.89 17.20
N GLN A 152 2.18 -19.24 16.63
CA GLN A 152 3.25 -19.95 17.33
C GLN A 152 4.00 -19.02 18.31
N ALA A 153 4.55 -19.59 19.39
CA ALA A 153 5.45 -18.91 20.31
C ALA A 153 6.86 -18.78 19.69
N ALA A 154 6.95 -18.03 18.60
CA ALA A 154 8.17 -17.84 17.83
C ALA A 154 8.13 -16.50 17.10
N GLY A 155 9.32 -15.88 16.92
CA GLY A 155 9.46 -14.62 16.19
C GLY A 155 9.23 -14.80 14.68
N HIS A 156 8.36 -13.97 14.12
CA HIS A 156 8.16 -13.83 12.68
C HIS A 156 8.25 -12.36 12.30
N MET A 157 9.06 -12.02 11.32
CA MET A 157 9.19 -10.64 10.88
C MET A 157 8.58 -10.43 9.50
N ILE A 158 7.77 -9.39 9.38
CA ILE A 158 7.21 -8.94 8.11
C ILE A 158 7.57 -7.48 7.87
N VAL A 159 7.84 -7.16 6.61
CA VAL A 159 8.01 -5.79 6.13
C VAL A 159 7.04 -5.56 4.99
N ASN A 160 6.01 -4.76 5.22
CA ASN A 160 5.05 -4.39 4.20
C ASN A 160 5.41 -3.02 3.62
N ILE A 161 5.80 -3.00 2.34
CA ILE A 161 6.24 -1.78 1.64
C ILE A 161 5.15 -1.39 0.65
N GLY A 162 4.30 -0.46 1.07
CA GLY A 162 3.15 0.03 0.32
C GLY A 162 3.50 1.14 -0.68
N GLY A 163 2.49 1.96 -1.01
CA GLY A 163 2.67 3.18 -1.79
C GLY A 163 3.05 4.37 -0.92
N GLY A 164 2.43 4.54 0.25
CA GLY A 164 2.61 5.70 1.13
C GLY A 164 3.48 5.44 2.37
N SER A 165 3.46 4.22 2.90
CA SER A 165 4.16 3.83 4.13
C SER A 165 4.85 2.49 4.00
N THR A 166 5.84 2.29 4.86
CA THR A 166 6.49 1.00 5.11
C THR A 166 6.26 0.60 6.55
N GLU A 167 5.65 -0.56 6.74
CA GLU A 167 5.34 -1.15 8.03
C GLU A 167 6.25 -2.35 8.28
N SER A 168 7.08 -2.26 9.31
CA SER A 168 7.94 -3.38 9.75
C SER A 168 7.46 -3.86 11.11
N ALA A 169 7.26 -5.16 11.28
CA ALA A 169 6.82 -5.70 12.57
C ALA A 169 7.37 -7.10 12.85
N VAL A 170 7.63 -7.37 14.13
CA VAL A 170 7.85 -8.71 14.68
C VAL A 170 6.55 -9.16 15.34
N ILE A 171 6.10 -10.34 14.96
CA ILE A 171 4.83 -10.95 15.40
C ILE A 171 5.14 -12.27 16.09
N SER A 172 4.50 -12.50 17.25
CA SER A 172 4.54 -13.75 17.98
C SER A 172 3.23 -13.96 18.74
N LEU A 173 2.77 -15.20 18.88
CA LEU A 173 1.54 -15.56 19.59
C LEU A 173 0.30 -14.76 19.11
N GLY A 174 0.24 -14.47 17.81
CA GLY A 174 -0.86 -13.74 17.17
C GLY A 174 -0.90 -12.24 17.45
N GLY A 175 0.14 -11.67 18.09
CA GLY A 175 0.25 -10.24 18.40
C GLY A 175 1.52 -9.60 17.87
N VAL A 176 1.47 -8.29 17.63
CA VAL A 176 2.64 -7.47 17.28
C VAL A 176 3.45 -7.21 18.55
N VAL A 177 4.73 -7.57 18.54
CA VAL A 177 5.64 -7.40 19.67
C VAL A 177 6.44 -6.11 19.55
N VAL A 178 7.01 -5.88 18.37
CA VAL A 178 7.76 -4.66 18.03
C VAL A 178 7.34 -4.24 16.64
N HIS A 179 7.18 -2.94 16.42
CA HIS A 179 6.89 -2.41 15.08
C HIS A 179 7.54 -1.05 14.84
N SER A 180 7.72 -0.72 13.59
CA SER A 180 8.09 0.61 13.11
C SER A 180 7.25 0.92 11.86
N SER A 181 6.75 2.15 11.80
CA SER A 181 6.01 2.69 10.67
C SER A 181 6.75 3.93 10.15
N VAL A 182 7.18 3.88 8.90
CA VAL A 182 7.84 5.02 8.25
C VAL A 182 7.01 5.49 7.06
N ARG A 183 6.81 6.80 6.94
CA ARG A 183 6.02 7.42 5.84
C ARG A 183 6.87 7.58 4.57
N VAL A 184 7.60 6.52 4.23
CA VAL A 184 8.48 6.41 3.06
C VAL A 184 8.20 5.07 2.38
N ALA A 185 7.80 5.11 1.11
CA ALA A 185 7.50 3.92 0.30
C ALA A 185 7.48 4.28 -1.20
N GLY A 186 6.67 3.58 -2.00
CA GLY A 186 6.65 3.69 -3.45
C GLY A 186 6.46 5.10 -4.02
N ASN A 187 5.60 5.91 -3.40
CA ASN A 187 5.37 7.29 -3.86
C ASN A 187 6.62 8.18 -3.66
N LYS A 188 7.37 7.96 -2.58
CA LYS A 188 8.64 8.66 -2.36
C LYS A 188 9.71 8.25 -3.36
N ILE A 189 9.69 7.03 -3.84
CA ILE A 189 10.53 6.57 -4.96
C ILE A 189 10.14 7.32 -6.24
N ASP A 190 8.85 7.47 -6.54
CA ASP A 190 8.37 8.22 -7.71
C ASP A 190 8.76 9.71 -7.66
N GLU A 191 8.61 10.33 -6.48
CA GLU A 191 9.06 11.72 -6.24
C GLU A 191 10.58 11.87 -6.43
N ALA A 192 11.38 10.91 -5.95
CA ALA A 192 12.84 10.92 -6.09
C ALA A 192 13.26 10.80 -7.57
N ILE A 193 12.61 9.92 -8.34
CA ILE A 193 12.82 9.78 -9.78
C ILE A 193 12.51 11.08 -10.52
N ALA A 194 11.32 11.67 -10.28
CA ALA A 194 10.93 12.94 -10.91
C ALA A 194 11.89 14.07 -10.58
N SER A 195 12.30 14.17 -9.32
CA SER A 195 13.25 15.18 -8.83
C SER A 195 14.64 15.02 -9.47
N TYR A 196 15.14 13.78 -9.56
CA TYR A 196 16.41 13.46 -10.19
C TYR A 196 16.41 13.81 -11.67
N ILE A 197 15.36 13.45 -12.41
CA ILE A 197 15.21 13.74 -13.83
C ILE A 197 15.13 15.26 -14.06
N LYS A 198 14.35 15.97 -13.24
CA LYS A 198 14.29 17.43 -13.29
C LYS A 198 15.67 18.06 -13.07
N LYS A 199 16.41 17.60 -12.05
CA LYS A 199 17.72 18.16 -11.68
C LYS A 199 18.81 17.86 -12.73
N LYS A 200 18.85 16.62 -13.24
CA LYS A 200 19.93 16.15 -14.12
C LYS A 200 19.69 16.48 -15.59
N PHE A 201 18.43 16.45 -16.03
CA PHE A 201 18.07 16.60 -17.44
C PHE A 201 17.21 17.82 -17.74
N ASN A 202 16.86 18.65 -16.74
CA ASN A 202 15.92 19.76 -16.87
C ASN A 202 14.59 19.35 -17.53
N LEU A 203 14.11 18.12 -17.26
CA LEU A 203 12.88 17.58 -17.82
C LEU A 203 11.83 17.40 -16.71
N LEU A 204 10.65 17.96 -16.92
CA LEU A 204 9.49 17.76 -16.04
C LEU A 204 8.67 16.59 -16.55
N ILE A 205 8.44 15.62 -15.69
CA ILE A 205 7.59 14.44 -15.93
C ILE A 205 6.44 14.39 -14.91
N GLY A 206 5.34 13.73 -15.27
CA GLY A 206 4.19 13.53 -14.39
C GLY A 206 4.36 12.30 -13.49
N GLU A 207 3.51 12.20 -12.47
CA GLU A 207 3.46 11.11 -11.50
C GLU A 207 3.35 9.73 -12.19
N THR A 208 2.44 9.60 -13.15
CA THR A 208 2.25 8.34 -13.90
C THR A 208 3.51 7.91 -14.67
N THR A 209 4.27 8.88 -15.20
CA THR A 209 5.53 8.60 -15.89
C THR A 209 6.60 8.14 -14.89
N SER A 210 6.68 8.77 -13.71
CA SER A 210 7.62 8.38 -12.65
C SER A 210 7.33 6.98 -12.14
N GLU A 211 6.06 6.63 -11.92
CA GLU A 211 5.62 5.28 -11.53
C GLU A 211 6.02 4.24 -12.59
N LEU A 212 5.82 4.54 -13.88
CA LEU A 212 6.22 3.66 -14.97
C LEU A 212 7.74 3.44 -15.00
N ILE A 213 8.53 4.49 -14.85
CA ILE A 213 10.01 4.40 -14.78
C ILE A 213 10.44 3.52 -13.60
N LYS A 214 9.82 3.68 -12.43
CA LYS A 214 10.09 2.84 -11.26
C LYS A 214 9.85 1.36 -11.56
N ILE A 215 8.75 1.03 -12.21
CA ILE A 215 8.36 -0.35 -12.54
C ILE A 215 9.32 -0.97 -13.57
N GLU A 216 9.68 -0.24 -14.61
CA GLU A 216 10.46 -0.76 -15.73
C GLU A 216 11.98 -0.73 -15.48
N LEU A 217 12.48 0.36 -14.89
CA LEU A 217 13.92 0.58 -14.69
C LEU A 217 14.37 0.53 -13.22
N GLY A 218 13.42 0.52 -12.26
CA GLY A 218 13.77 0.51 -10.85
C GLY A 218 14.51 -0.76 -10.46
N ASN A 219 15.72 -0.62 -9.91
CA ASN A 219 16.53 -1.73 -9.44
C ASN A 219 17.32 -1.30 -8.19
N ALA A 220 17.18 -2.03 -7.11
CA ALA A 220 17.85 -1.73 -5.85
C ALA A 220 19.35 -2.05 -5.87
N VAL A 221 19.77 -3.00 -6.72
CA VAL A 221 21.18 -3.42 -6.88
C VAL A 221 21.47 -3.56 -8.36
N VAL A 222 22.27 -2.65 -8.89
CA VAL A 222 22.60 -2.61 -10.33
C VAL A 222 23.72 -3.57 -10.66
N SER A 223 23.68 -4.15 -11.86
CA SER A 223 24.79 -4.91 -12.44
C SER A 223 26.00 -4.01 -12.71
N GLU A 224 27.18 -4.47 -12.38
CA GLU A 224 28.44 -3.77 -12.71
C GLU A 224 28.71 -3.74 -14.24
N LYS A 225 28.07 -4.61 -15.00
CA LYS A 225 28.24 -4.70 -16.46
C LYS A 225 27.32 -3.73 -17.16
N LYS A 226 27.86 -2.58 -17.62
CA LYS A 226 27.13 -1.55 -18.35
C LYS A 226 26.42 -2.02 -19.62
N ALA A 227 26.88 -3.10 -20.23
CA ALA A 227 26.29 -3.66 -21.45
C ALA A 227 24.89 -4.28 -21.24
N ASP A 228 24.57 -4.68 -19.99
CA ASP A 228 23.35 -5.38 -19.63
C ASP A 228 22.26 -4.44 -19.04
N LEU A 229 22.52 -3.12 -19.02
CA LEU A 229 21.61 -2.15 -18.42
C LEU A 229 20.35 -1.98 -19.29
N LEU A 230 19.20 -2.03 -18.66
CA LEU A 230 17.93 -1.68 -19.29
C LEU A 230 17.91 -0.20 -19.65
N LYS A 231 17.23 0.13 -20.76
CA LYS A 231 17.05 1.49 -21.28
C LYS A 231 15.60 1.75 -21.60
N MET A 232 15.18 3.00 -21.42
CA MET A 232 13.82 3.46 -21.69
C MET A 232 13.82 4.87 -22.22
N GLU A 233 13.13 5.13 -23.35
CA GLU A 233 12.82 6.49 -23.80
C GLU A 233 11.62 7.02 -23.03
N ILE A 234 11.76 8.21 -22.46
CA ILE A 234 10.68 8.93 -21.80
C ILE A 234 10.47 10.29 -22.43
N ARG A 235 9.26 10.82 -22.28
CA ARG A 235 8.86 12.13 -22.80
C ARG A 235 8.35 13.02 -21.66
N GLY A 236 8.69 14.28 -21.73
CA GLY A 236 8.28 15.29 -20.75
C GLY A 236 8.36 16.68 -21.33
N ARG A 237 8.19 17.69 -20.46
CA ARG A 237 8.33 19.09 -20.80
C ARG A 237 9.69 19.60 -20.33
N ASP A 238 10.47 20.17 -21.25
CA ASP A 238 11.72 20.85 -20.91
C ASP A 238 11.44 22.02 -19.94
N ASN A 239 12.15 22.06 -18.82
CA ASN A 239 11.92 23.04 -17.76
C ASN A 239 12.42 24.45 -18.12
N ILE A 240 13.29 24.59 -19.14
CA ILE A 240 13.87 25.88 -19.60
C ILE A 240 13.05 26.44 -20.74
N THR A 241 12.82 25.64 -21.78
CA THR A 241 12.17 26.10 -23.01
C THR A 241 10.64 25.97 -22.97
N GLY A 242 10.12 25.12 -22.07
CA GLY A 242 8.69 24.77 -21.99
C GLY A 242 8.21 23.80 -23.07
N LEU A 243 9.07 23.37 -24.00
CA LEU A 243 8.72 22.53 -25.13
C LEU A 243 8.75 21.04 -24.78
N PRO A 244 7.98 20.19 -25.48
CA PRO A 244 8.09 18.74 -25.36
C PRO A 244 9.47 18.25 -25.75
N ARG A 245 10.04 17.32 -24.97
CA ARG A 245 11.34 16.70 -25.23
C ARG A 245 11.33 15.24 -24.82
N ALA A 246 12.09 14.40 -25.56
CA ALA A 246 12.36 13.02 -25.20
C ALA A 246 13.83 12.88 -24.74
N ILE A 247 14.06 11.94 -23.82
CA ILE A 247 15.39 11.52 -23.36
C ILE A 247 15.43 10.01 -23.18
N GLU A 248 16.61 9.40 -23.32
CA GLU A 248 16.86 8.01 -22.93
C GLU A 248 17.36 7.96 -21.48
N LEU A 249 16.76 7.07 -20.68
CA LEU A 249 17.17 6.75 -19.31
C LEU A 249 17.74 5.34 -19.25
N THR A 250 18.66 5.11 -18.33
CA THR A 250 19.26 3.81 -18.06
C THR A 250 19.00 3.39 -16.62
N GLU A 251 19.01 2.08 -16.36
CA GLU A 251 18.72 1.47 -15.06
C GLU A 251 19.63 2.02 -13.94
N ASP A 252 20.91 2.27 -14.21
CA ASP A 252 21.88 2.79 -13.24
C ASP A 252 21.52 4.21 -12.76
N LEU A 253 21.03 5.06 -13.67
CA LEU A 253 20.57 6.41 -13.31
C LEU A 253 19.38 6.39 -12.36
N ILE A 254 18.46 5.45 -12.58
CA ILE A 254 17.28 5.31 -11.73
C ILE A 254 17.66 4.72 -10.38
N SER A 255 18.56 3.75 -10.35
CA SER A 255 19.06 3.17 -9.10
C SER A 255 19.80 4.22 -8.25
N GLU A 256 20.60 5.10 -8.88
CA GLU A 256 21.21 6.24 -8.19
C GLU A 256 20.14 7.15 -7.57
N ALA A 257 19.07 7.46 -8.34
CA ALA A 257 17.99 8.34 -7.89
C ALA A 257 17.22 7.79 -6.69
N ILE A 258 16.94 6.48 -6.65
CA ILE A 258 16.09 5.86 -5.63
C ILE A 258 16.84 5.41 -4.38
N LYS A 259 18.17 5.26 -4.45
CA LYS A 259 19.00 4.74 -3.36
C LYS A 259 18.77 5.41 -2.01
N PRO A 260 18.70 6.76 -1.88
CA PRO A 260 18.43 7.40 -0.59
C PRO A 260 17.10 6.95 0.02
N VAL A 261 16.04 6.87 -0.79
CA VAL A 261 14.71 6.46 -0.34
C VAL A 261 14.70 5.00 0.13
N LEU A 262 15.42 4.12 -0.58
CA LEU A 262 15.56 2.72 -0.18
C LEU A 262 16.29 2.58 1.16
N MET A 263 17.30 3.42 1.42
CA MET A 263 18.01 3.42 2.69
C MET A 263 17.12 3.87 3.85
N ASP A 264 16.21 4.83 3.64
CA ASP A 264 15.23 5.25 4.65
C ASP A 264 14.26 4.11 5.00
N ILE A 265 13.77 3.37 3.98
CA ILE A 265 12.94 2.17 4.17
C ILE A 265 13.67 1.11 5.00
N ILE A 266 14.92 0.82 4.64
CA ILE A 266 15.75 -0.18 5.33
C ILE A 266 16.04 0.24 6.76
N GLN A 267 16.27 1.53 7.01
CA GLN A 267 16.53 2.05 8.36
C GLN A 267 15.33 1.80 9.29
N GLY A 268 14.09 1.98 8.81
CA GLY A 268 12.89 1.64 9.58
C GLY A 268 12.82 0.14 9.94
N THR A 269 13.25 -0.73 9.01
CA THR A 269 13.33 -2.18 9.25
C THR A 269 14.40 -2.52 10.29
N LYS A 270 15.59 -1.89 10.22
CA LYS A 270 16.67 -2.09 11.20
C LYS A 270 16.27 -1.67 12.62
N GLN A 271 15.51 -0.59 12.77
CA GLN A 271 15.01 -0.15 14.07
C GLN A 271 14.17 -1.24 14.77
N VAL A 272 13.38 -2.01 14.00
CA VAL A 272 12.60 -3.12 14.55
C VAL A 272 13.51 -4.26 15.00
N LEU A 273 14.55 -4.60 14.22
CA LEU A 273 15.51 -5.64 14.57
C LEU A 273 16.31 -5.25 15.84
N GLU A 274 16.71 -3.98 15.97
CA GLU A 274 17.44 -3.45 17.13
C GLU A 274 16.61 -3.48 18.43
N GLN A 275 15.30 -3.36 18.31
CA GLN A 275 14.36 -3.38 19.45
C GLN A 275 13.78 -4.78 19.72
N CYS A 276 14.09 -5.74 18.87
CA CYS A 276 13.56 -7.10 18.97
C CYS A 276 14.14 -7.83 20.19
N PRO A 277 13.30 -8.50 21.03
CA PRO A 277 13.78 -9.38 22.09
C PRO A 277 14.73 -10.45 21.54
N PRO A 278 15.83 -10.80 22.27
CA PRO A 278 16.87 -11.72 21.77
C PRO A 278 16.35 -13.09 21.28
N GLU A 279 15.37 -13.67 21.97
CA GLU A 279 14.79 -14.96 21.61
C GLU A 279 14.05 -14.88 20.28
N LEU A 280 13.28 -13.79 20.04
CA LEU A 280 12.59 -13.58 18.78
C LEU A 280 13.56 -13.18 17.66
N ALA A 281 14.64 -12.46 17.98
CA ALA A 281 15.68 -12.12 17.02
C ALA A 281 16.40 -13.38 16.50
N SER A 282 16.66 -14.36 17.37
CA SER A 282 17.22 -15.66 16.98
C SER A 282 16.30 -16.37 15.98
N ASP A 283 14.99 -16.41 16.25
CA ASP A 283 14.01 -16.98 15.32
C ASP A 283 14.02 -16.31 13.93
N ILE A 284 14.18 -14.97 13.91
CA ILE A 284 14.18 -14.18 12.67
C ILE A 284 15.43 -14.46 11.83
N VAL A 285 16.59 -14.70 12.45
CA VAL A 285 17.82 -15.08 11.75
C VAL A 285 17.59 -16.38 10.97
N ASP A 286 16.92 -17.35 11.58
CA ASP A 286 16.67 -18.66 10.97
C ASP A 286 15.55 -18.62 9.91
N LYS A 287 14.46 -17.88 10.17
CA LYS A 287 13.26 -17.86 9.31
C LYS A 287 13.31 -16.80 8.22
N GLY A 288 14.15 -15.78 8.41
CA GLY A 288 14.22 -14.62 7.51
C GLY A 288 13.09 -13.60 7.72
N ILE A 289 13.13 -12.58 6.87
CA ILE A 289 12.17 -11.48 6.80
C ILE A 289 11.28 -11.69 5.59
N VAL A 290 9.96 -11.71 5.79
CA VAL A 290 8.97 -11.75 4.71
C VAL A 290 8.66 -10.33 4.26
N MET A 291 8.75 -10.06 2.96
CA MET A 291 8.45 -8.76 2.37
C MET A 291 7.12 -8.82 1.62
N SER A 292 6.23 -7.86 1.86
CA SER A 292 4.93 -7.72 1.19
C SER A 292 4.70 -6.28 0.72
N GLY A 293 3.56 -6.04 0.05
CA GLY A 293 3.23 -4.75 -0.55
C GLY A 293 3.80 -4.56 -1.94
N GLY A 294 3.24 -3.63 -2.70
CA GLY A 294 3.58 -3.45 -4.12
C GLY A 294 5.03 -3.02 -4.36
N THR A 295 5.59 -2.22 -3.46
CA THR A 295 6.98 -1.74 -3.59
C THR A 295 8.01 -2.83 -3.27
N SER A 296 7.64 -3.91 -2.54
CA SER A 296 8.53 -5.06 -2.33
C SER A 296 8.90 -5.79 -3.64
N LEU A 297 8.12 -5.56 -4.70
CA LEU A 297 8.38 -6.10 -6.05
C LEU A 297 9.49 -5.35 -6.82
N LEU A 298 10.02 -4.26 -6.26
CA LEU A 298 11.16 -3.56 -6.87
C LEU A 298 12.34 -4.53 -7.03
N LYS A 299 12.89 -4.59 -8.24
CA LYS A 299 13.94 -5.53 -8.62
C LYS A 299 15.12 -5.48 -7.63
N ASN A 300 15.53 -6.66 -7.14
CA ASN A 300 16.64 -6.88 -6.19
C ASN A 300 16.50 -6.12 -4.83
N LEU A 301 15.31 -5.66 -4.45
CA LEU A 301 15.13 -5.03 -3.15
C LEU A 301 15.33 -6.03 -2.00
N ASP A 302 14.91 -7.27 -2.18
CA ASP A 302 15.16 -8.40 -1.27
C ASP A 302 16.67 -8.63 -1.03
N LYS A 303 17.47 -8.55 -2.09
CA LYS A 303 18.93 -8.69 -1.99
C LYS A 303 19.57 -7.52 -1.25
N LEU A 304 19.13 -6.28 -1.54
CA LEU A 304 19.60 -5.10 -0.83
C LEU A 304 19.23 -5.16 0.66
N MET A 305 18.00 -5.54 0.97
CA MET A 305 17.52 -5.72 2.35
C MET A 305 18.36 -6.77 3.08
N THR A 306 18.61 -7.94 2.46
CA THR A 306 19.45 -8.99 3.01
C THR A 306 20.88 -8.50 3.27
N LEU A 307 21.47 -7.80 2.30
CA LEU A 307 22.84 -7.27 2.41
C LEU A 307 22.99 -6.27 3.58
N VAL A 308 22.00 -5.39 3.77
CA VAL A 308 22.11 -4.32 4.76
C VAL A 308 21.65 -4.75 6.16
N THR A 309 20.68 -5.67 6.26
CA THR A 309 20.19 -6.18 7.55
C THR A 309 20.99 -7.36 8.07
N GLY A 310 21.66 -8.11 7.20
CA GLY A 310 22.33 -9.36 7.53
C GLY A 310 21.36 -10.55 7.72
N VAL A 311 20.04 -10.34 7.52
CA VAL A 311 19.00 -11.37 7.66
C VAL A 311 18.43 -11.69 6.28
N PRO A 312 18.25 -12.98 5.91
CA PRO A 312 17.65 -13.35 4.63
C PRO A 312 16.27 -12.72 4.45
N CYS A 313 16.06 -12.03 3.33
CA CYS A 313 14.77 -11.41 2.98
C CYS A 313 14.19 -12.07 1.74
N HIS A 314 12.89 -12.30 1.72
CA HIS A 314 12.19 -12.87 0.57
C HIS A 314 10.83 -12.22 0.38
N VAL A 315 10.43 -12.05 -0.88
CA VAL A 315 9.14 -11.47 -1.24
C VAL A 315 8.06 -12.56 -1.11
N ALA A 316 6.94 -12.22 -0.44
CA ALA A 316 5.80 -13.11 -0.27
C ALA A 316 5.16 -13.44 -1.63
N GLU A 317 4.54 -14.62 -1.72
CA GLU A 317 3.66 -14.97 -2.83
C GLU A 317 2.50 -13.95 -2.90
N ASP A 318 2.22 -13.42 -4.09
CA ASP A 318 1.21 -12.35 -4.28
C ASP A 318 1.39 -11.16 -3.32
N ALA A 319 2.60 -10.67 -3.15
CA ALA A 319 2.96 -9.63 -2.18
C ALA A 319 2.00 -8.42 -2.16
N LEU A 320 1.48 -8.02 -3.31
CA LEU A 320 0.48 -6.95 -3.46
C LEU A 320 -0.85 -7.27 -2.75
N LEU A 321 -1.20 -8.55 -2.63
CA LEU A 321 -2.49 -9.02 -2.15
C LEU A 321 -2.47 -9.47 -0.68
N CYS A 322 -1.31 -9.48 -0.03
CA CYS A 322 -1.18 -9.99 1.33
C CYS A 322 -2.07 -9.23 2.32
N VAL A 323 -2.05 -7.90 2.32
CA VAL A 323 -2.82 -7.09 3.26
C VAL A 323 -4.31 -7.31 3.10
N VAL A 324 -4.85 -7.21 1.89
CA VAL A 324 -6.29 -7.40 1.66
C VAL A 324 -6.75 -8.83 1.94
N ARG A 325 -5.94 -9.84 1.59
CA ARG A 325 -6.22 -11.24 1.91
C ARG A 325 -6.27 -11.46 3.41
N GLY A 326 -5.28 -10.93 4.14
CA GLY A 326 -5.24 -11.06 5.60
C GLY A 326 -6.37 -10.30 6.30
N THR A 327 -6.72 -9.11 5.81
CA THR A 327 -7.87 -8.34 6.29
C THR A 327 -9.17 -9.15 6.10
N GLY A 328 -9.33 -9.80 4.95
CA GLY A 328 -10.47 -10.68 4.66
C GLY A 328 -10.52 -11.90 5.57
N VAL A 329 -9.41 -12.61 5.73
CA VAL A 329 -9.29 -13.77 6.64
C VAL A 329 -9.59 -13.37 8.08
N ALA A 330 -9.07 -12.23 8.54
CA ALA A 330 -9.35 -11.73 9.89
C ALA A 330 -10.83 -11.35 10.06
N MET A 331 -11.46 -10.79 9.02
CA MET A 331 -12.89 -10.48 9.01
C MET A 331 -13.77 -11.73 9.09
N GLU A 332 -13.37 -12.81 8.45
CA GLU A 332 -14.08 -14.09 8.54
C GLU A 332 -13.91 -14.75 9.93
N ASN A 333 -12.79 -14.47 10.63
CA ASN A 333 -12.39 -15.09 11.88
C ASN A 333 -12.22 -14.06 13.02
N ILE A 334 -13.13 -13.12 13.17
CA ILE A 334 -13.04 -11.99 14.13
C ILE A 334 -12.73 -12.46 15.56
N GLU A 335 -13.34 -13.54 16.02
CA GLU A 335 -13.15 -14.04 17.39
C GLU A 335 -11.71 -14.53 17.63
N LEU A 336 -11.03 -15.05 16.61
CA LEU A 336 -9.63 -15.48 16.70
C LEU A 336 -8.68 -14.27 16.87
N TYR A 337 -8.98 -13.16 16.19
CA TYR A 337 -8.14 -11.96 16.18
C TYR A 337 -8.67 -10.83 17.08
N LYS A 338 -9.66 -11.12 17.94
CA LYS A 338 -10.37 -10.12 18.76
C LYS A 338 -9.48 -9.20 19.59
N ARG A 339 -8.31 -9.71 20.06
CA ARG A 339 -7.35 -8.92 20.85
C ARG A 339 -6.59 -7.88 20.03
N SER A 340 -6.52 -8.07 18.72
CA SER A 340 -5.74 -7.23 17.78
C SER A 340 -6.65 -6.39 16.87
N ILE A 341 -7.97 -6.37 17.12
CA ILE A 341 -8.98 -5.65 16.32
C ILE A 341 -9.62 -4.58 17.19
N SER A 342 -9.69 -3.35 16.66
CA SER A 342 -10.52 -2.28 17.23
C SER A 342 -11.91 -2.26 16.55
N LYS A 343 -12.96 -1.83 17.27
CA LYS A 343 -14.35 -1.86 16.80
C LYS A 343 -15.06 -0.53 17.09
N LYS A 344 -15.93 -0.12 16.17
CA LYS A 344 -16.98 0.91 16.37
C LYS A 344 -18.35 0.40 15.92
#